data_cee0bd7c5748a57fe6847b846acaa302
#
_entry.id   cee0bd7c5748a57fe6847b846acaa302
#
_cell.length_a   1.000
_cell.length_b   1.000
_cell.length_c   1.000
_cell.angle_alpha   90.00
_cell.angle_beta   90.00
_cell.angle_gamma   90.00
#
_symmetry.space_group_name_H-M   'P 1'
#
loop_
_entity.id
_entity.type
_entity.pdbx_description
1 polymer ?
#
loop_
_entity_poly.entity_id
_entity_poly.type
_entity_poly.pdbx_seq_one_letter_code
_entity_poly.pdbx_strand_id
1 'polypeptide(L)'
;RFVFKYPGYEADLATFSYSRIIIDEIQAYSPELLAVLIYGLQLINKAGGKFAITTATFPPIIREWLDYEKDENGNRIENKINLAEQQFLKKQVRHKVRLIDDYINAEEIVDFYNKNIDLHNLKILVVVNTVTSAQNLYLHLSKQIGKENVKLLHSKFTVEDRKNLEYEIIEDGKYENNKHIIWIATQVVEASLDLDFDFLFTEFAELSSLFQRMGRCNRKGLKCIRVPNIYVYEKIAGGLLCRDKAGYGTEKKGFIYYSLYELGKAALHKWKLQTSSSEMSEEDKICMINEFYN
;
A
#
# COMPACT_ATOMS: atom_id res chain seq x y z
N ARG A 1 -16.95 -18.50 9.85
CA ARG A 1 -17.85 -19.50 10.48
C ARG A 1 -18.44 -20.42 9.42
N PHE A 2 -19.17 -19.91 8.43
CA PHE A 2 -19.82 -20.71 7.38
C PHE A 2 -18.83 -21.45 6.47
N VAL A 3 -17.66 -20.89 6.21
CA VAL A 3 -16.60 -21.51 5.39
C VAL A 3 -16.11 -22.83 5.97
N PHE A 4 -15.99 -22.92 7.30
CA PHE A 4 -15.52 -24.11 8.02
C PHE A 4 -16.65 -24.96 8.59
N LYS A 5 -17.90 -24.66 8.24
CA LYS A 5 -19.10 -25.39 8.69
C LYS A 5 -19.17 -25.60 10.21
N TYR A 6 -18.80 -24.58 11.01
CA TYR A 6 -19.01 -24.62 12.46
C TYR A 6 -20.52 -24.61 12.78
N PRO A 7 -20.96 -25.18 13.90
CA PRO A 7 -22.37 -25.24 14.29
C PRO A 7 -23.08 -23.89 14.15
N GLY A 8 -24.23 -23.86 13.47
CA GLY A 8 -24.97 -22.64 13.15
C GLY A 8 -24.53 -21.92 11.88
N TYR A 9 -23.66 -22.52 11.06
CA TYR A 9 -23.20 -21.93 9.80
C TYR A 9 -24.31 -21.79 8.77
N GLU A 10 -25.37 -22.60 8.87
CA GLU A 10 -26.48 -22.60 7.94
C GLU A 10 -27.22 -21.27 7.94
N ALA A 11 -27.37 -20.65 9.11
CA ALA A 11 -28.00 -19.34 9.25
C ALA A 11 -27.18 -18.24 8.58
N ASP A 12 -25.84 -18.29 8.78
CA ASP A 12 -24.90 -17.36 8.12
C ASP A 12 -24.98 -17.54 6.60
N LEU A 13 -24.90 -18.77 6.10
CA LEU A 13 -24.96 -19.08 4.68
C LEU A 13 -26.31 -18.68 4.05
N ALA A 14 -27.41 -18.94 4.75
CA ALA A 14 -28.73 -18.49 4.32
C ALA A 14 -28.79 -16.97 4.19
N THR A 15 -28.24 -16.24 5.15
CA THR A 15 -28.15 -14.77 5.09
C THR A 15 -27.33 -14.32 3.89
N PHE A 16 -26.17 -14.92 3.64
CA PHE A 16 -25.31 -14.58 2.52
C PHE A 16 -25.90 -14.92 1.15
N SER A 17 -26.81 -15.89 1.07
CA SER A 17 -27.45 -16.29 -0.20
C SER A 17 -28.32 -15.20 -0.84
N TYR A 18 -28.79 -14.22 -0.08
CA TYR A 18 -29.56 -13.07 -0.59
C TYR A 18 -28.88 -11.71 -0.31
N SER A 19 -27.70 -11.73 0.33
CA SER A 19 -26.94 -10.52 0.64
C SER A 19 -26.17 -9.98 -0.57
N ARG A 20 -25.86 -8.70 -0.50
CA ARG A 20 -24.87 -8.04 -1.36
C ARG A 20 -23.66 -7.68 -0.53
N ILE A 21 -22.53 -8.28 -0.83
CA ILE A 21 -21.30 -8.12 -0.06
C ILE A 21 -20.37 -7.22 -0.83
N ILE A 22 -19.77 -6.23 -0.15
CA ILE A 22 -18.72 -5.40 -0.72
C ILE A 22 -17.44 -5.68 0.07
N ILE A 23 -16.38 -6.02 -0.65
CA ILE A 23 -15.03 -6.22 -0.09
C ILE A 23 -14.16 -5.11 -0.61
N ASP A 24 -13.61 -4.33 0.31
CA ASP A 24 -12.69 -3.26 0.00
C ASP A 24 -11.25 -3.71 0.23
N GLU A 25 -10.35 -3.31 -0.69
CA GLU A 25 -8.91 -3.58 -0.64
C GLU A 25 -8.57 -5.06 -0.38
N ILE A 26 -9.12 -5.97 -1.20
CA ILE A 26 -8.97 -7.43 -1.02
C ILE A 26 -7.51 -7.88 -0.94
N GLN A 27 -6.59 -7.20 -1.62
CA GLN A 27 -5.16 -7.50 -1.62
C GLN A 27 -4.47 -7.18 -0.28
N ALA A 28 -5.11 -6.44 0.63
CA ALA A 28 -4.56 -6.11 1.94
C ALA A 28 -4.61 -7.27 2.95
N TYR A 29 -5.34 -8.35 2.62
CA TYR A 29 -5.43 -9.51 3.50
C TYR A 29 -4.22 -10.44 3.36
N SER A 30 -3.85 -11.11 4.47
CA SER A 30 -2.79 -12.13 4.40
C SER A 30 -3.17 -13.27 3.44
N PRO A 31 -2.19 -13.97 2.84
CA PRO A 31 -2.47 -15.06 1.90
C PRO A 31 -3.41 -16.13 2.46
N GLU A 32 -3.27 -16.48 3.74
CA GLU A 32 -4.12 -17.47 4.42
C GLU A 32 -5.57 -16.98 4.54
N LEU A 33 -5.75 -15.70 4.94
CA LEU A 33 -7.08 -15.11 5.07
C LEU A 33 -7.71 -14.89 3.69
N LEU A 34 -6.92 -14.50 2.71
CA LEU A 34 -7.34 -14.33 1.33
C LEU A 34 -7.87 -15.63 0.74
N ALA A 35 -7.18 -16.76 0.95
CA ALA A 35 -7.65 -18.08 0.52
C ALA A 35 -9.01 -18.44 1.12
N VAL A 36 -9.20 -18.20 2.42
CA VAL A 36 -10.48 -18.42 3.12
C VAL A 36 -11.57 -17.50 2.57
N LEU A 37 -11.24 -16.24 2.33
CA LEU A 37 -12.17 -15.24 1.80
C LEU A 37 -12.64 -15.63 0.39
N ILE A 38 -11.73 -15.98 -0.50
CA ILE A 38 -12.04 -16.39 -1.87
C ILE A 38 -12.93 -17.61 -1.87
N TYR A 39 -12.60 -18.65 -1.08
CA TYR A 39 -13.44 -19.83 -0.94
C TYR A 39 -14.84 -19.46 -0.41
N GLY A 40 -14.91 -18.54 0.55
CA GLY A 40 -16.19 -18.02 1.06
C GLY A 40 -17.01 -17.33 -0.03
N LEU A 41 -16.38 -16.51 -0.88
CA LEU A 41 -17.06 -15.84 -2.01
C LEU A 41 -17.58 -16.83 -3.05
N GLN A 42 -16.83 -17.90 -3.32
CA GLN A 42 -17.29 -18.98 -4.20
C GLN A 42 -18.53 -19.68 -3.62
N LEU A 43 -18.55 -19.99 -2.32
CA LEU A 43 -19.72 -20.58 -1.64
C LEU A 43 -20.93 -19.64 -1.70
N ILE A 44 -20.73 -18.36 -1.45
CA ILE A 44 -21.79 -17.33 -1.51
C ILE A 44 -22.37 -17.24 -2.91
N ASN A 45 -21.54 -17.21 -3.94
CA ASN A 45 -21.96 -17.18 -5.32
C ASN A 45 -22.78 -18.45 -5.69
N LYS A 46 -22.32 -19.64 -5.27
CA LYS A 46 -23.06 -20.90 -5.45
C LYS A 46 -24.42 -20.91 -4.74
N ALA A 47 -24.52 -20.21 -3.59
CA ALA A 47 -25.78 -20.06 -2.84
C ALA A 47 -26.73 -19.00 -3.41
N GLY A 48 -26.31 -18.24 -4.46
CA GLY A 48 -27.14 -17.20 -5.10
C GLY A 48 -26.85 -15.77 -4.61
N GLY A 49 -25.97 -15.60 -3.62
CA GLY A 49 -25.53 -14.29 -3.13
C GLY A 49 -24.70 -13.54 -4.17
N LYS A 50 -24.53 -12.24 -3.97
CA LYS A 50 -23.77 -11.37 -4.87
C LYS A 50 -22.68 -10.65 -4.10
N PHE A 51 -21.55 -10.40 -4.76
CA PHE A 51 -20.47 -9.62 -4.18
C PHE A 51 -19.86 -8.64 -5.18
N ALA A 52 -19.20 -7.62 -4.66
CA ALA A 52 -18.36 -6.70 -5.40
C ALA A 52 -17.04 -6.55 -4.67
N ILE A 53 -15.96 -6.35 -5.42
CA ILE A 53 -14.62 -6.07 -4.89
C ILE A 53 -14.25 -4.69 -5.37
N THR A 54 -13.82 -3.83 -4.43
CA THR A 54 -13.25 -2.52 -4.71
C THR A 54 -11.78 -2.55 -4.33
N THR A 55 -10.90 -2.14 -5.22
CA THR A 55 -9.46 -2.14 -4.96
C THR A 55 -8.74 -1.22 -5.93
N ALA A 56 -7.67 -0.58 -5.46
CA ALA A 56 -6.77 0.19 -6.33
C ALA A 56 -5.92 -0.73 -7.23
N THR A 57 -5.65 -1.94 -6.76
CA THR A 57 -4.86 -2.94 -7.48
C THR A 57 -5.53 -4.31 -7.35
N PHE A 58 -5.81 -4.97 -8.47
CA PHE A 58 -6.42 -6.29 -8.47
C PHE A 58 -5.44 -7.32 -9.02
N PRO A 59 -4.69 -8.02 -8.17
CA PRO A 59 -3.70 -9.00 -8.61
C PRO A 59 -4.34 -10.11 -9.44
N PRO A 60 -3.76 -10.48 -10.60
CA PRO A 60 -4.29 -11.52 -11.48
C PRO A 60 -4.51 -12.86 -10.79
N ILE A 61 -3.68 -13.20 -9.82
CA ILE A 61 -3.81 -14.43 -9.01
C ILE A 61 -5.15 -14.51 -8.27
N ILE A 62 -5.67 -13.38 -7.77
CA ILE A 62 -6.98 -13.32 -7.10
C ILE A 62 -8.09 -13.62 -8.10
N ARG A 63 -7.97 -13.08 -9.33
CA ARG A 63 -8.90 -13.37 -10.42
C ARG A 63 -8.91 -14.86 -10.73
N GLU A 64 -7.73 -15.44 -10.91
CA GLU A 64 -7.58 -16.85 -11.18
C GLU A 64 -8.23 -17.72 -10.09
N TRP A 65 -8.03 -17.38 -8.82
CA TRP A 65 -8.62 -18.13 -7.71
C TRP A 65 -10.14 -17.96 -7.60
N LEU A 66 -10.71 -16.86 -8.08
CA LEU A 66 -12.15 -16.68 -8.16
C LEU A 66 -12.76 -17.47 -9.34
N ASP A 67 -12.06 -17.49 -10.47
CA ASP A 67 -12.54 -18.15 -11.69
C ASP A 67 -12.43 -19.67 -11.62
N TYR A 68 -11.52 -20.21 -10.81
CA TYR A 68 -11.24 -21.64 -10.75
C TYR A 68 -11.21 -22.16 -9.32
N GLU A 69 -11.66 -23.42 -9.16
CA GLU A 69 -11.48 -24.22 -7.94
C GLU A 69 -10.82 -25.57 -8.30
N LYS A 70 -10.36 -26.32 -7.29
CA LYS A 70 -9.87 -27.68 -7.49
C LYS A 70 -10.91 -28.66 -7.00
N ASP A 71 -11.17 -29.73 -7.78
CA ASP A 71 -11.99 -30.85 -7.35
C ASP A 71 -11.25 -31.74 -6.33
N GLU A 72 -11.92 -32.78 -5.85
CA GLU A 72 -11.36 -33.76 -4.90
C GLU A 72 -10.11 -34.49 -5.43
N ASN A 73 -9.96 -34.53 -6.76
CA ASN A 73 -8.82 -35.15 -7.46
C ASN A 73 -7.73 -34.13 -7.77
N GLY A 74 -7.90 -32.84 -7.41
CA GLY A 74 -6.97 -31.77 -7.71
C GLY A 74 -7.08 -31.19 -9.13
N ASN A 75 -8.07 -31.59 -9.92
CA ASN A 75 -8.30 -31.03 -11.24
C ASN A 75 -8.92 -29.64 -11.13
N ARG A 76 -8.57 -28.77 -12.07
CA ARG A 76 -9.07 -27.41 -12.16
C ARG A 76 -10.50 -27.41 -12.71
N ILE A 77 -11.45 -26.85 -11.94
CA ILE A 77 -12.84 -26.66 -12.36
C ILE A 77 -13.10 -25.17 -12.47
N GLU A 78 -13.73 -24.76 -13.56
CA GLU A 78 -14.13 -23.37 -13.76
C GLU A 78 -15.32 -23.02 -12.85
N ASN A 79 -15.15 -21.95 -12.05
CA ASN A 79 -16.25 -21.33 -11.32
C ASN A 79 -16.99 -20.37 -12.27
N LYS A 80 -18.28 -20.51 -12.39
CA LYS A 80 -19.12 -19.61 -13.20
C LYS A 80 -19.34 -18.26 -12.49
N ILE A 81 -18.26 -17.62 -12.04
CA ILE A 81 -18.32 -16.29 -11.46
C ILE A 81 -18.10 -15.29 -12.60
N ASN A 82 -19.17 -14.62 -13.02
CA ASN A 82 -19.08 -13.58 -14.03
C ASN A 82 -18.76 -12.23 -13.34
N LEU A 83 -17.45 -11.90 -13.24
CA LEU A 83 -16.99 -10.62 -12.74
C LEU A 83 -17.03 -9.58 -13.86
N ALA A 84 -17.98 -8.64 -13.76
CA ALA A 84 -17.95 -7.44 -14.58
C ALA A 84 -16.90 -6.46 -14.02
N GLU A 85 -15.89 -6.13 -14.81
CA GLU A 85 -14.84 -5.19 -14.43
C GLU A 85 -15.15 -3.79 -14.92
N GLN A 86 -15.00 -2.81 -14.02
CA GLN A 86 -15.01 -1.40 -14.35
C GLN A 86 -13.76 -0.75 -13.76
N GLN A 87 -13.00 -0.06 -14.63
CA GLN A 87 -11.81 0.67 -14.23
C GLN A 87 -12.08 2.17 -14.24
N PHE A 88 -11.79 2.83 -13.13
CA PHE A 88 -11.92 4.28 -12.96
C PHE A 88 -10.53 4.90 -12.85
N LEU A 89 -9.89 5.13 -13.99
CA LEU A 89 -8.55 5.68 -14.04
C LEU A 89 -8.55 7.20 -14.11
N LYS A 90 -7.78 7.85 -13.24
CA LYS A 90 -7.49 9.27 -13.37
C LYS A 90 -6.41 9.44 -14.45
N LYS A 91 -6.74 10.11 -15.54
CA LYS A 91 -5.79 10.40 -16.63
C LYS A 91 -4.68 11.38 -16.24
N GLN A 92 -4.88 12.13 -15.17
CA GLN A 92 -3.91 13.12 -14.71
C GLN A 92 -2.72 12.42 -14.03
N VAL A 93 -1.52 12.72 -14.51
CA VAL A 93 -0.29 12.31 -13.85
C VAL A 93 -0.11 13.10 -12.56
N ARG A 94 0.00 12.40 -11.44
CA ARG A 94 0.08 12.98 -10.09
C ARG A 94 1.43 12.76 -9.42
N HIS A 95 2.24 11.88 -9.98
CA HIS A 95 3.47 11.43 -9.36
C HIS A 95 4.64 11.52 -10.32
N LYS A 96 5.73 12.12 -9.84
CA LYS A 96 7.03 12.11 -10.49
C LYS A 96 8.00 11.42 -9.55
N VAL A 97 8.49 10.24 -9.96
CA VAL A 97 9.19 9.29 -9.09
C VAL A 97 10.70 9.39 -9.29
N ARG A 98 11.43 9.46 -8.18
CA ARG A 98 12.88 9.30 -8.13
C ARG A 98 13.22 8.03 -7.34
N LEU A 99 13.85 7.07 -7.99
CA LEU A 99 14.41 5.88 -7.36
C LEU A 99 15.81 6.21 -6.83
N ILE A 100 16.11 5.77 -5.60
CA ILE A 100 17.36 6.03 -4.89
C ILE A 100 17.90 4.68 -4.40
N ASP A 101 19.01 4.23 -4.99
CA ASP A 101 19.67 2.99 -4.58
C ASP A 101 20.50 3.21 -3.32
N ASP A 102 19.84 3.66 -2.25
CA ASP A 102 20.41 3.84 -0.93
C ASP A 102 19.37 3.65 0.17
N TYR A 103 19.81 3.73 1.44
CA TYR A 103 18.95 3.78 2.61
C TYR A 103 18.39 5.18 2.80
N ILE A 104 17.15 5.26 3.32
CA ILE A 104 16.57 6.55 3.71
C ILE A 104 17.41 7.19 4.80
N ASN A 105 17.69 8.47 4.65
CA ASN A 105 18.58 9.18 5.55
C ASN A 105 17.99 10.55 5.94
N ALA A 106 18.24 10.96 7.18
CA ALA A 106 17.66 12.17 7.75
C ALA A 106 18.26 13.44 7.15
N GLU A 107 19.55 13.44 6.83
CA GLU A 107 20.26 14.60 6.29
C GLU A 107 19.71 15.03 4.93
N GLU A 108 19.39 14.07 4.06
CA GLU A 108 18.76 14.38 2.76
C GLU A 108 17.38 15.03 2.94
N ILE A 109 16.60 14.57 3.94
CA ILE A 109 15.28 15.13 4.24
C ILE A 109 15.41 16.55 4.81
N VAL A 110 16.39 16.78 5.71
CA VAL A 110 16.70 18.12 6.25
C VAL A 110 17.10 19.06 5.13
N ASP A 111 18.04 18.65 4.29
CA ASP A 111 18.50 19.42 3.14
C ASP A 111 17.35 19.75 2.18
N PHE A 112 16.50 18.77 1.92
CA PHE A 112 15.32 18.98 1.09
C PHE A 112 14.35 19.99 1.72
N TYR A 113 14.06 19.84 3.01
CA TYR A 113 13.19 20.77 3.75
C TYR A 113 13.75 22.20 3.70
N ASN A 114 15.01 22.39 4.02
CA ASN A 114 15.64 23.71 4.04
C ASN A 114 15.69 24.37 2.65
N LYS A 115 15.91 23.60 1.59
CA LYS A 115 15.91 24.11 0.21
C LYS A 115 14.54 24.51 -0.30
N ASN A 116 13.48 24.00 0.32
CA ASN A 116 12.09 24.22 -0.11
C ASN A 116 11.26 25.01 0.91
N ILE A 117 11.86 25.54 1.95
CA ILE A 117 11.17 26.26 3.03
C ILE A 117 10.44 27.52 2.55
N ASP A 118 10.91 28.11 1.44
CA ASP A 118 10.28 29.30 0.83
C ASP A 118 9.00 28.97 0.04
N LEU A 119 8.66 27.69 -0.14
CA LEU A 119 7.35 27.32 -0.68
C LEU A 119 6.25 27.79 0.28
N HIS A 120 5.11 28.20 -0.28
CA HIS A 120 3.97 28.68 0.51
C HIS A 120 3.51 27.66 1.57
N ASN A 121 3.59 26.39 1.26
CA ASN A 121 3.37 25.27 2.16
C ASN A 121 4.33 24.14 1.77
N LEU A 122 4.77 23.37 2.76
CA LEU A 122 5.67 22.24 2.56
C LEU A 122 5.25 21.10 3.48
N LYS A 123 4.46 20.19 2.95
CA LYS A 123 4.00 19.01 3.69
C LYS A 123 4.72 17.78 3.18
N ILE A 124 5.57 17.21 4.01
CA ILE A 124 6.36 16.03 3.69
C ILE A 124 5.84 14.84 4.48
N LEU A 125 5.57 13.73 3.80
CA LEU A 125 5.30 12.45 4.42
C LEU A 125 6.54 11.56 4.26
N VAL A 126 7.03 11.02 5.35
CA VAL A 126 8.13 10.06 5.38
C VAL A 126 7.59 8.72 5.85
N VAL A 127 7.72 7.68 5.03
CA VAL A 127 7.21 6.35 5.38
C VAL A 127 8.34 5.34 5.42
N VAL A 128 8.52 4.71 6.58
CA VAL A 128 9.54 3.68 6.81
C VAL A 128 8.91 2.37 7.26
N ASN A 129 9.64 1.28 7.08
CA ASN A 129 9.10 -0.05 7.29
C ASN A 129 9.09 -0.48 8.77
N THR A 130 9.82 0.21 9.66
CA THR A 130 9.88 -0.14 11.08
C THR A 130 9.62 1.03 12.02
N VAL A 131 9.07 0.71 13.19
CA VAL A 131 8.88 1.68 14.26
C VAL A 131 10.22 2.28 14.73
N THR A 132 11.26 1.45 14.82
CA THR A 132 12.60 1.90 15.25
C THR A 132 13.19 2.92 14.27
N SER A 133 13.09 2.65 12.95
CA SER A 133 13.54 3.61 11.92
C SER A 133 12.75 4.91 12.00
N ALA A 134 11.41 4.83 12.18
CA ALA A 134 10.56 6.01 12.34
C ALA A 134 10.96 6.85 13.55
N GLN A 135 11.21 6.22 14.69
CA GLN A 135 11.64 6.91 15.92
C GLN A 135 13.01 7.57 15.77
N ASN A 136 13.97 6.89 15.15
CA ASN A 136 15.32 7.43 14.91
C ASN A 136 15.27 8.66 13.98
N LEU A 137 14.51 8.57 12.88
CA LEU A 137 14.31 9.71 11.98
C LEU A 137 13.63 10.87 12.71
N TYR A 138 12.60 10.60 13.52
CA TYR A 138 11.91 11.63 14.32
C TYR A 138 12.87 12.35 15.25
N LEU A 139 13.70 11.61 15.98
CA LEU A 139 14.67 12.19 16.90
C LEU A 139 15.68 13.08 16.20
N HIS A 140 16.15 12.65 15.01
CA HIS A 140 17.12 13.41 14.23
C HIS A 140 16.48 14.66 13.60
N LEU A 141 15.37 14.51 12.88
CA LEU A 141 14.68 15.61 12.21
C LEU A 141 14.18 16.66 13.20
N SER A 142 13.64 16.23 14.37
CA SER A 142 13.18 17.15 15.41
C SER A 142 14.29 18.02 16.00
N LYS A 143 15.54 17.54 16.04
CA LYS A 143 16.69 18.34 16.49
C LYS A 143 17.10 19.40 15.47
N GLN A 144 16.97 19.12 14.17
CA GLN A 144 17.42 19.98 13.10
C GLN A 144 16.38 20.99 12.63
N ILE A 145 15.09 20.58 12.63
CA ILE A 145 13.99 21.37 12.04
C ILE A 145 13.09 21.98 13.11
N GLY A 146 13.11 21.42 14.33
CA GLY A 146 12.22 21.80 15.42
C GLY A 146 11.10 20.78 15.63
N LYS A 147 10.76 20.55 16.92
CA LYS A 147 9.75 19.55 17.32
C LYS A 147 8.35 19.91 16.87
N GLU A 148 8.05 21.18 16.72
CA GLU A 148 6.76 21.71 16.27
C GLU A 148 6.48 21.39 14.80
N ASN A 149 7.52 21.19 13.99
CA ASN A 149 7.44 20.93 12.56
C ASN A 149 7.59 19.44 12.19
N VAL A 150 7.82 18.57 13.18
CA VAL A 150 8.03 17.13 12.95
C VAL A 150 7.12 16.32 13.85
N LYS A 151 6.33 15.42 13.26
CA LYS A 151 5.41 14.55 13.99
C LYS A 151 5.65 13.08 13.63
N LEU A 152 5.18 12.17 14.49
CA LEU A 152 5.42 10.74 14.38
C LEU A 152 4.12 9.96 14.57
N LEU A 153 3.87 8.98 13.67
CA LEU A 153 2.71 8.08 13.75
C LEU A 153 3.13 6.63 13.49
N HIS A 154 2.89 5.73 14.44
CA HIS A 154 3.14 4.30 14.29
C HIS A 154 2.21 3.44 15.16
N SER A 155 2.26 2.12 14.99
CA SER A 155 1.34 1.17 15.65
C SER A 155 1.54 0.98 17.16
N LYS A 156 2.66 1.44 17.73
CA LYS A 156 2.98 1.27 19.17
C LYS A 156 2.43 2.37 20.08
N PHE A 157 1.74 3.36 19.55
CA PHE A 157 1.00 4.31 20.37
C PHE A 157 -0.21 3.64 21.03
N THR A 158 -0.66 4.17 22.16
CA THR A 158 -1.93 3.76 22.76
C THR A 158 -3.08 4.00 21.77
N VAL A 159 -4.22 3.33 21.96
CA VAL A 159 -5.39 3.50 21.08
C VAL A 159 -5.86 4.96 21.05
N GLU A 160 -5.84 5.61 22.22
CA GLU A 160 -6.26 7.00 22.36
C GLU A 160 -5.28 7.98 21.70
N ASP A 161 -3.98 7.86 22.00
CA ASP A 161 -2.95 8.69 21.38
C ASP A 161 -2.93 8.52 19.86
N ARG A 162 -3.05 7.28 19.40
CA ARG A 162 -3.10 6.97 17.98
C ARG A 162 -4.28 7.63 17.28
N LYS A 163 -5.47 7.58 17.89
CA LYS A 163 -6.67 8.24 17.37
C LYS A 163 -6.49 9.75 17.25
N ASN A 164 -5.88 10.38 18.25
CA ASN A 164 -5.58 11.80 18.23
C ASN A 164 -4.57 12.15 17.14
N LEU A 165 -3.49 11.38 17.00
CA LEU A 165 -2.48 11.56 15.95
C LEU A 165 -3.05 11.29 14.54
N GLU A 166 -3.95 10.33 14.39
CA GLU A 166 -4.66 10.08 13.13
C GLU A 166 -5.57 11.27 12.76
N TYR A 167 -6.23 11.88 13.72
CA TYR A 167 -6.97 13.12 13.48
C TYR A 167 -6.03 14.26 13.08
N GLU A 168 -4.92 14.45 13.79
CA GLU A 168 -3.95 15.51 13.50
C GLU A 168 -3.32 15.36 12.10
N ILE A 169 -2.91 14.15 11.70
CA ILE A 169 -2.30 13.94 10.38
C ILE A 169 -3.31 14.19 9.24
N ILE A 170 -4.60 13.88 9.47
CA ILE A 170 -5.67 14.19 8.52
C ILE A 170 -5.83 15.71 8.38
N GLU A 171 -5.87 16.43 9.51
CA GLU A 171 -5.98 17.90 9.49
C GLU A 171 -4.77 18.56 8.82
N ASP A 172 -3.55 18.14 9.19
CA ASP A 172 -2.32 18.64 8.58
C ASP A 172 -2.21 18.27 7.08
N GLY A 173 -2.72 17.11 6.69
CA GLY A 173 -2.71 16.60 5.31
C GLY A 173 -3.79 17.21 4.41
N LYS A 174 -4.71 18.04 4.91
CA LYS A 174 -5.71 18.70 4.07
C LYS A 174 -5.06 19.66 3.07
N TYR A 175 -5.59 19.69 1.84
CA TYR A 175 -5.08 20.57 0.77
C TYR A 175 -5.07 22.04 1.19
N GLU A 176 -6.12 22.48 1.89
CA GLU A 176 -6.36 23.85 2.32
C GLU A 176 -5.46 24.29 3.48
N ASN A 177 -4.78 23.35 4.13
CA ASN A 177 -3.94 23.64 5.30
C ASN A 177 -2.53 24.08 4.85
N ASN A 178 -2.20 25.34 5.12
CA ASN A 178 -0.92 25.96 4.77
C ASN A 178 0.06 25.83 5.93
N LYS A 179 0.75 24.71 6.03
CA LYS A 179 1.76 24.45 7.06
C LYS A 179 3.06 23.93 6.46
N HIS A 180 4.17 24.16 7.18
CA HIS A 180 5.42 23.46 6.97
C HIS A 180 5.47 22.33 7.99
N ILE A 181 5.34 21.09 7.56
CA ILE A 181 5.29 19.93 8.46
C ILE A 181 5.87 18.68 7.84
N ILE A 182 6.58 17.91 8.64
CA ILE A 182 7.04 16.57 8.30
C ILE A 182 6.30 15.57 9.17
N TRP A 183 5.59 14.66 8.58
CA TRP A 183 5.04 13.48 9.25
C TRP A 183 5.88 12.26 8.93
N ILE A 184 6.37 11.61 9.97
CA ILE A 184 7.08 10.34 9.87
C ILE A 184 6.12 9.24 10.30
N ALA A 185 5.95 8.23 9.46
CA ALA A 185 5.01 7.16 9.73
C ALA A 185 5.56 5.79 9.33
N THR A 186 4.89 4.76 9.81
CA THR A 186 5.05 3.39 9.30
C THR A 186 3.87 3.03 8.38
N GLN A 187 3.64 1.75 8.12
CA GLN A 187 2.55 1.26 7.27
C GLN A 187 1.15 1.71 7.69
N VAL A 188 0.99 2.32 8.87
CA VAL A 188 -0.31 2.80 9.37
C VAL A 188 -0.99 3.81 8.44
N VAL A 189 -0.22 4.52 7.61
CA VAL A 189 -0.74 5.50 6.63
C VAL A 189 -1.20 4.85 5.32
N GLU A 190 -0.92 3.58 5.10
CA GLU A 190 -1.41 2.82 3.95
C GLU A 190 -2.92 2.55 4.08
N ALA A 191 -3.42 2.43 5.32
CA ALA A 191 -4.85 2.31 5.61
C ALA A 191 -5.64 3.54 5.16
N SER A 192 -6.96 3.47 5.22
CA SER A 192 -7.96 4.41 4.65
C SER A 192 -7.93 5.84 5.24
N LEU A 193 -6.76 6.46 5.35
CA LEU A 193 -6.61 7.86 5.75
C LEU A 193 -6.70 8.77 4.52
N ASP A 194 -7.48 9.86 4.60
CA ASP A 194 -7.58 10.86 3.53
C ASP A 194 -6.49 11.92 3.69
N LEU A 195 -5.30 11.62 3.16
CA LEU A 195 -4.11 12.46 3.25
C LEU A 195 -3.74 13.01 1.87
N ASP A 196 -3.25 14.26 1.82
CA ASP A 196 -2.78 14.91 0.60
C ASP A 196 -1.50 15.73 0.85
N PHE A 197 -0.37 15.04 1.01
CA PHE A 197 0.95 15.64 1.19
C PHE A 197 1.53 16.14 -0.14
N ASP A 198 2.56 17.04 -0.06
CA ASP A 198 3.23 17.59 -1.22
C ASP A 198 4.33 16.65 -1.72
N PHE A 199 5.07 16.05 -0.78
CA PHE A 199 6.19 15.15 -1.05
C PHE A 199 6.10 13.89 -0.22
N LEU A 200 6.57 12.79 -0.80
CA LEU A 200 6.70 11.49 -0.14
C LEU A 200 8.15 11.01 -0.22
N PHE A 201 8.72 10.69 0.92
CA PHE A 201 9.97 9.95 1.07
C PHE A 201 9.63 8.58 1.65
N THR A 202 9.96 7.50 0.96
CA THR A 202 9.55 6.17 1.43
C THR A 202 10.62 5.12 1.22
N GLU A 203 10.81 4.26 2.23
CA GLU A 203 11.47 2.98 2.00
C GLU A 203 10.60 2.11 1.09
N PHE A 204 11.23 1.37 0.20
CA PHE A 204 10.54 0.37 -0.60
C PHE A 204 10.19 -0.87 0.24
N ALA A 205 9.07 -1.49 -0.03
CA ALA A 205 8.66 -2.78 0.54
C ALA A 205 8.19 -3.72 -0.58
N GLU A 206 7.06 -3.40 -1.18
CA GLU A 206 6.48 -4.07 -2.33
C GLU A 206 5.66 -3.07 -3.15
N LEU A 207 5.25 -3.42 -4.37
CA LEU A 207 4.55 -2.48 -5.27
C LEU A 207 3.21 -2.02 -4.72
N SER A 208 2.42 -2.92 -4.12
CA SER A 208 1.10 -2.57 -3.57
C SER A 208 1.22 -1.54 -2.44
N SER A 209 2.10 -1.77 -1.48
CA SER A 209 2.41 -0.81 -0.41
C SER A 209 2.92 0.52 -0.95
N LEU A 210 3.85 0.48 -1.92
CA LEU A 210 4.37 1.70 -2.54
C LEU A 210 3.25 2.52 -3.18
N PHE A 211 2.36 1.90 -3.95
CA PHE A 211 1.28 2.63 -4.64
C PHE A 211 0.23 3.17 -3.66
N GLN A 212 -0.04 2.47 -2.55
CA GLN A 212 -0.89 2.99 -1.47
C GLN A 212 -0.26 4.22 -0.79
N ARG A 213 1.06 4.19 -0.51
CA ARG A 213 1.81 5.35 0.03
C ARG A 213 1.82 6.52 -0.96
N MET A 214 2.08 6.26 -2.23
CA MET A 214 2.01 7.29 -3.30
C MET A 214 0.63 7.92 -3.37
N GLY A 215 -0.43 7.15 -3.14
CA GLY A 215 -1.81 7.63 -3.04
C GLY A 215 -2.05 8.65 -1.92
N ARG A 216 -1.11 8.88 -1.01
CA ARG A 216 -1.15 9.90 0.06
C ARG A 216 -0.44 11.21 -0.32
N CYS A 217 0.17 11.25 -1.50
CA CYS A 217 0.88 12.40 -2.04
C CYS A 217 0.20 12.91 -3.31
N ASN A 218 -0.07 14.21 -3.38
CA ASN A 218 -0.80 14.84 -4.48
C ASN A 218 -2.09 14.05 -4.86
N ARG A 219 -2.81 13.63 -3.84
CA ARG A 219 -3.96 12.73 -3.95
C ARG A 219 -5.06 13.29 -4.87
N LYS A 220 -5.33 14.59 -4.73
CA LYS A 220 -6.33 15.27 -5.55
C LYS A 220 -5.81 15.58 -6.97
N GLY A 221 -4.49 15.56 -7.19
CA GLY A 221 -3.85 15.89 -8.46
C GLY A 221 -3.86 17.40 -8.76
N LEU A 222 -4.07 18.24 -7.76
CA LEU A 222 -4.19 19.70 -7.93
C LEU A 222 -2.84 20.41 -7.84
N LYS A 223 -1.79 19.72 -7.40
CA LYS A 223 -0.46 20.31 -7.20
C LYS A 223 0.38 20.18 -8.46
N CYS A 224 1.06 21.28 -8.83
CA CYS A 224 1.96 21.29 -9.96
C CYS A 224 3.24 20.51 -9.66
N ILE A 225 3.58 19.52 -10.48
CA ILE A 225 4.75 18.65 -10.29
C ILE A 225 5.89 19.12 -11.20
N ARG A 226 6.69 20.06 -10.75
CA ARG A 226 7.88 20.53 -11.48
C ARG A 226 9.11 19.65 -11.22
N VAL A 227 9.23 19.16 -9.99
CA VAL A 227 10.31 18.29 -9.50
C VAL A 227 9.72 16.96 -9.05
N PRO A 228 10.52 15.90 -8.86
CA PRO A 228 10.03 14.67 -8.24
C PRO A 228 9.34 14.96 -6.92
N ASN A 229 8.15 14.39 -6.74
CA ASN A 229 7.38 14.48 -5.49
C ASN A 229 7.32 13.15 -4.74
N ILE A 230 7.87 12.08 -5.34
CA ILE A 230 7.98 10.75 -4.74
C ILE A 230 9.45 10.33 -4.77
N TYR A 231 10.02 10.07 -3.60
CA TYR A 231 11.40 9.60 -3.41
C TYR A 231 11.35 8.20 -2.80
N VAL A 232 11.79 7.19 -3.55
CA VAL A 232 11.74 5.78 -3.17
C VAL A 232 13.16 5.29 -2.89
N TYR A 233 13.42 4.94 -1.64
CA TYR A 233 14.70 4.37 -1.20
C TYR A 233 14.62 2.85 -1.31
N GLU A 234 15.48 2.30 -2.14
CA GLU A 234 15.43 0.89 -2.52
C GLU A 234 16.17 -0.02 -1.55
N LYS A 235 17.12 0.49 -0.75
CA LYS A 235 17.80 -0.31 0.27
C LYS A 235 17.02 -0.30 1.58
N ILE A 236 16.81 -1.49 2.13
CA ILE A 236 16.21 -1.70 3.44
C ILE A 236 17.07 -2.64 4.28
N ALA A 237 16.90 -2.63 5.60
CA ALA A 237 17.65 -3.54 6.47
C ALA A 237 17.34 -5.00 6.13
N GLY A 238 18.36 -5.81 5.89
CA GLY A 238 18.20 -7.21 5.45
C GLY A 238 17.39 -8.10 6.40
N GLY A 239 17.35 -7.76 7.70
CA GLY A 239 16.51 -8.45 8.67
C GLY A 239 15.00 -8.23 8.50
N LEU A 240 14.56 -7.33 7.61
CA LEU A 240 13.15 -7.10 7.29
C LEU A 240 12.64 -8.09 6.24
N LEU A 241 13.54 -8.70 5.48
CA LEU A 241 13.19 -9.64 4.42
C LEU A 241 12.98 -11.05 5.01
N CYS A 242 11.82 -11.63 4.74
CA CYS A 242 11.59 -13.06 4.94
C CYS A 242 11.78 -13.81 3.62
N ARG A 243 12.52 -14.93 3.67
CA ARG A 243 12.70 -15.78 2.50
C ARG A 243 11.49 -16.69 2.35
N ASP A 244 10.99 -16.76 1.13
CA ASP A 244 9.87 -17.63 0.77
C ASP A 244 10.26 -19.11 0.91
N LYS A 245 9.27 -19.97 1.12
CA LYS A 245 9.43 -21.41 1.30
C LYS A 245 9.97 -22.18 0.08
N ALA A 246 10.17 -21.55 -1.05
CA ALA A 246 10.70 -22.17 -2.26
C ALA A 246 12.20 -22.53 -2.12
N GLY A 247 12.54 -23.32 -1.11
CA GLY A 247 13.83 -24.01 -0.99
C GLY A 247 14.97 -23.21 -0.32
N TYR A 248 14.76 -22.03 0.19
CA TYR A 248 15.83 -21.20 0.75
C TYR A 248 15.51 -20.67 2.16
N GLY A 249 16.04 -21.36 3.16
CA GLY A 249 16.22 -20.85 4.51
C GLY A 249 14.99 -20.89 5.42
N THR A 250 15.14 -21.56 6.54
CA THR A 250 14.12 -21.94 7.52
C THR A 250 13.76 -20.86 8.55
N GLU A 251 14.24 -19.61 8.45
CA GLU A 251 13.97 -18.59 9.45
C GLU A 251 13.12 -17.45 8.88
N LYS A 252 11.85 -17.42 9.28
CA LYS A 252 10.96 -16.25 9.13
C LYS A 252 11.40 -15.15 10.11
N LYS A 253 12.43 -14.37 9.77
CA LYS A 253 12.85 -13.23 10.61
C LYS A 253 12.26 -11.90 10.16
N GLY A 254 11.83 -11.77 8.90
CA GLY A 254 11.27 -10.57 8.33
C GLY A 254 9.75 -10.64 8.13
N PHE A 255 9.18 -9.54 7.67
CA PHE A 255 7.76 -9.44 7.31
C PHE A 255 7.53 -8.97 5.85
N ILE A 256 8.63 -8.64 5.12
CA ILE A 256 8.59 -8.33 3.70
C ILE A 256 9.06 -9.56 2.92
N TYR A 257 8.22 -10.08 2.05
CA TYR A 257 8.59 -11.23 1.22
C TYR A 257 9.70 -10.87 0.24
N TYR A 258 10.81 -11.61 0.28
CA TYR A 258 11.99 -11.35 -0.54
C TYR A 258 11.66 -11.37 -2.05
N SER A 259 10.86 -12.33 -2.49
CA SER A 259 10.42 -12.42 -3.89
C SER A 259 9.64 -11.18 -4.34
N LEU A 260 8.67 -10.73 -3.54
CA LEU A 260 7.87 -9.54 -3.86
C LEU A 260 8.71 -8.25 -3.85
N TYR A 261 9.69 -8.18 -2.94
CA TYR A 261 10.63 -7.07 -2.89
C TYR A 261 11.50 -7.00 -4.16
N GLU A 262 12.14 -8.11 -4.56
CA GLU A 262 13.01 -8.15 -5.74
C GLU A 262 12.22 -7.98 -7.05
N LEU A 263 11.08 -8.65 -7.19
CA LEU A 263 10.20 -8.49 -8.34
C LEU A 263 9.71 -7.05 -8.47
N GLY A 264 9.31 -6.43 -7.36
CA GLY A 264 8.86 -5.05 -7.35
C GLY A 264 9.97 -4.06 -7.74
N LYS A 265 11.20 -4.27 -7.27
CA LYS A 265 12.36 -3.48 -7.72
C LYS A 265 12.61 -3.64 -9.21
N ALA A 266 12.62 -4.88 -9.70
CA ALA A 266 12.79 -5.17 -11.12
C ALA A 266 11.72 -4.47 -11.98
N ALA A 267 10.46 -4.44 -11.51
CA ALA A 267 9.37 -3.74 -12.16
C ALA A 267 9.61 -2.23 -12.26
N LEU A 268 10.00 -1.61 -11.15
CA LEU A 268 10.30 -0.17 -11.11
C LEU A 268 11.47 0.19 -12.02
N HIS A 269 12.54 -0.60 -12.03
CA HIS A 269 13.68 -0.37 -12.91
C HIS A 269 13.30 -0.55 -14.38
N LYS A 270 12.54 -1.58 -14.72
CA LYS A 270 12.03 -1.80 -16.08
C LYS A 270 11.17 -0.62 -16.55
N TRP A 271 10.21 -0.19 -15.72
CA TRP A 271 9.41 1.01 -15.98
C TRP A 271 10.31 2.23 -16.22
N LYS A 272 11.32 2.45 -15.37
CA LYS A 272 12.23 3.59 -15.46
C LYS A 272 13.05 3.58 -16.74
N LEU A 273 13.44 2.39 -17.25
CA LEU A 273 14.15 2.25 -18.51
C LEU A 273 13.26 2.49 -19.74
N GLN A 274 11.98 2.14 -19.63
CA GLN A 274 11.01 2.29 -20.73
C GLN A 274 10.47 3.73 -20.86
N THR A 275 10.48 4.49 -19.76
CA THR A 275 9.98 5.86 -19.71
C THR A 275 11.14 6.86 -19.72
N SER A 276 11.15 7.77 -20.69
CA SER A 276 12.10 8.90 -20.71
C SER A 276 11.81 9.95 -19.64
N SER A 277 10.57 10.01 -19.14
CA SER A 277 10.15 10.87 -18.05
C SER A 277 10.18 10.13 -16.70
N SER A 278 10.18 10.89 -15.60
CA SER A 278 10.03 10.34 -14.24
C SER A 278 8.56 10.27 -13.82
N GLU A 279 7.65 10.62 -14.71
CA GLU A 279 6.21 10.67 -14.47
C GLU A 279 5.61 9.27 -14.52
N MET A 280 4.84 8.93 -13.49
CA MET A 280 4.19 7.63 -13.35
C MET A 280 2.67 7.83 -13.40
N SER A 281 2.04 7.25 -14.41
CA SER A 281 0.59 7.23 -14.57
C SER A 281 -0.08 6.13 -13.74
N GLU A 282 -1.40 6.14 -13.65
CA GLU A 282 -2.14 5.03 -13.03
C GLU A 282 -2.09 3.77 -13.90
N GLU A 283 -2.03 3.93 -15.24
CA GLU A 283 -1.83 2.83 -16.18
C GLU A 283 -0.49 2.13 -15.97
N ASP A 284 0.60 2.90 -15.73
CA ASP A 284 1.93 2.32 -15.43
C ASP A 284 1.89 1.44 -14.18
N LYS A 285 1.20 1.88 -13.13
CA LYS A 285 1.05 1.11 -11.88
C LYS A 285 0.29 -0.20 -12.11
N ILE A 286 -0.82 -0.15 -12.84
CA ILE A 286 -1.61 -1.33 -13.17
C ILE A 286 -0.80 -2.29 -14.05
N CYS A 287 -0.06 -1.77 -15.03
CA CYS A 287 0.80 -2.57 -15.89
C CYS A 287 1.86 -3.32 -15.06
N MET A 288 2.53 -2.61 -14.14
CA MET A 288 3.51 -3.23 -13.24
C MET A 288 2.90 -4.32 -12.37
N ILE A 289 1.71 -4.10 -11.77
CA ILE A 289 1.03 -5.11 -10.97
C ILE A 289 0.69 -6.34 -11.83
N ASN A 290 0.10 -6.13 -13.01
CA ASN A 290 -0.30 -7.23 -13.88
C ASN A 290 0.89 -8.04 -14.44
N GLU A 291 2.02 -7.39 -14.68
CA GLU A 291 3.20 -8.05 -15.24
C GLU A 291 3.98 -8.86 -14.20
N PHE A 292 3.99 -8.41 -12.94
CA PHE A 292 4.85 -8.99 -11.89
C PHE A 292 4.13 -9.87 -10.87
N TYR A 293 2.79 -9.90 -10.88
CA TYR A 293 2.00 -10.83 -10.07
C TYR A 293 1.33 -11.94 -10.91
N ASN A 294 1.76 -12.14 -12.15
CA ASN A 294 1.39 -13.26 -13.04
C ASN A 294 2.28 -14.47 -12.84
#